data_86b089732c222489aedc9db69a80dc47
#
_entry.id   86b089732c222489aedc9db69a80dc47
#
_cell.length_a   1.000
_cell.length_b   1.000
_cell.length_c   1.000
_cell.angle_alpha   90.00
_cell.angle_beta   90.00
_cell.angle_gamma   90.00
#
_symmetry.space_group_name_H-M   'P 1'
#
loop_
_entity.id
_entity.type
_entity.pdbx_description
1 polymer ?
#
loop_
_entity_poly.entity_id
_entity_poly.type
_entity_poly.pdbx_seq_one_letter_code
_entity_poly.pdbx_strand_id
1 'polypeptide(L)'
;MNRLRLAVLLSVAGLTATAQTTPTSGVGALAPANLTKTRAKPPFDLTGTWLHGGGQNNNFRFVPPEGTKLTPFAQGHLDASKKAAAEGKAYKDDIGNCWPAGLPVIMTRVWPIAMIQTPTEIFMISSFMNSTRFIFLDGRKHTDPDEVVRSFNGESIGHWEGDALVVDTRNFVDDHHWIDNGIPATDALRIIERIKLIDSGKTLEIEYTFSDPKSYEGEWKSTKRFRRVDDTDVIEASCLPDLNEHLPSTKNVVR
;
A
#
# COMPACT_ATOMS: atom_id res chain seq x y z
N MET A 1 11.75 57.41 -45.81
CA MET A 1 12.40 56.58 -44.79
C MET A 1 11.31 55.80 -44.03
N ASN A 2 10.97 54.61 -44.57
CA ASN A 2 9.92 53.73 -43.98
C ASN A 2 10.56 52.84 -42.92
N ARG A 3 10.11 52.97 -41.67
CA ARG A 3 10.48 52.03 -40.60
C ARG A 3 9.42 50.91 -40.53
N LEU A 4 9.79 49.76 -41.01
CA LEU A 4 9.02 48.52 -40.89
C LEU A 4 9.10 48.02 -39.41
N ARG A 5 7.96 48.01 -38.71
CA ARG A 5 7.88 47.42 -37.37
C ARG A 5 7.49 45.95 -37.54
N LEU A 6 8.44 45.07 -37.20
CA LEU A 6 8.26 43.61 -37.14
C LEU A 6 7.56 43.28 -35.82
N ALA A 7 6.30 42.84 -35.89
CA ALA A 7 5.58 42.32 -34.70
C ALA A 7 5.88 40.83 -34.57
N VAL A 8 6.60 40.46 -33.50
CA VAL A 8 6.81 39.08 -33.12
C VAL A 8 5.62 38.60 -32.32
N LEU A 9 4.82 37.73 -32.92
CA LEU A 9 3.74 37.00 -32.24
C LEU A 9 4.36 35.81 -31.47
N LEU A 10 4.47 35.95 -30.15
CA LEU A 10 4.77 34.81 -29.26
C LEU A 10 3.49 33.95 -29.13
N SER A 11 3.45 32.81 -29.77
CA SER A 11 2.45 31.78 -29.52
C SER A 11 2.80 31.04 -28.25
N VAL A 12 2.09 31.29 -27.15
CA VAL A 12 2.13 30.51 -25.92
C VAL A 12 1.38 29.21 -26.20
N ALA A 13 2.09 28.14 -26.49
CA ALA A 13 1.53 26.79 -26.52
C ALA A 13 1.21 26.38 -25.07
N GLY A 14 -0.06 26.50 -24.70
CA GLY A 14 -0.55 25.98 -23.41
C GLY A 14 -0.42 24.46 -23.38
N LEU A 15 0.52 23.95 -22.59
CA LEU A 15 0.54 22.54 -22.20
C LEU A 15 -0.68 22.27 -21.31
N THR A 16 -1.74 21.75 -21.89
CA THR A 16 -2.82 21.15 -21.11
C THR A 16 -2.29 19.84 -20.52
N ALA A 17 -1.98 19.85 -19.23
CA ALA A 17 -1.76 18.61 -18.49
C ALA A 17 -3.07 17.81 -18.52
N THR A 18 -3.14 16.83 -19.38
CA THR A 18 -4.22 15.82 -19.32
C THR A 18 -3.94 14.97 -18.10
N ALA A 19 -4.79 15.07 -17.07
CA ALA A 19 -4.81 14.12 -15.98
C ALA A 19 -4.95 12.71 -16.60
N GLN A 20 -3.95 11.87 -16.41
CA GLN A 20 -4.04 10.46 -16.81
C GLN A 20 -5.07 9.80 -15.91
N THR A 21 -6.29 9.67 -16.41
CA THR A 21 -7.29 8.80 -15.81
C THR A 21 -6.96 7.38 -16.24
N THR A 22 -6.69 6.49 -15.29
CA THR A 22 -6.66 5.05 -15.57
C THR A 22 -7.94 4.66 -16.29
N PRO A 23 -7.88 3.97 -17.44
CA PRO A 23 -9.08 3.54 -18.13
C PRO A 23 -9.73 2.42 -17.30
N THR A 24 -10.61 2.79 -16.38
CA THR A 24 -11.53 1.83 -15.81
C THR A 24 -12.59 1.57 -16.85
N SER A 25 -12.58 0.38 -17.44
CA SER A 25 -13.65 -0.09 -18.33
C SER A 25 -14.95 -0.25 -17.53
N GLY A 26 -15.57 0.84 -17.11
CA GLY A 26 -16.78 0.77 -16.30
C GLY A 26 -17.14 2.08 -15.59
N VAL A 27 -18.25 2.01 -14.88
CA VAL A 27 -18.73 3.10 -14.03
C VAL A 27 -17.87 3.17 -12.78
N GLY A 28 -17.38 4.35 -12.38
CA GLY A 28 -16.55 4.52 -11.18
C GLY A 28 -17.23 3.99 -9.92
N ALA A 29 -16.45 3.56 -8.93
CA ALA A 29 -16.97 2.96 -7.70
C ALA A 29 -17.98 3.87 -6.98
N LEU A 30 -17.71 5.16 -6.91
CA LEU A 30 -18.55 6.16 -6.24
C LEU A 30 -19.60 6.81 -7.16
N ALA A 31 -19.71 6.40 -8.41
CA ALA A 31 -20.73 6.95 -9.29
C ALA A 31 -22.13 6.60 -8.75
N PRO A 32 -23.11 7.53 -8.76
CA PRO A 32 -24.45 7.27 -8.26
C PRO A 32 -25.10 6.03 -8.88
N ALA A 33 -24.91 5.79 -10.16
CA ALA A 33 -25.40 4.62 -10.87
C ALA A 33 -24.78 3.30 -10.37
N ASN A 34 -23.60 3.33 -9.74
CA ASN A 34 -22.96 2.17 -9.13
C ASN A 34 -23.39 2.01 -7.67
N LEU A 35 -23.41 3.09 -6.90
CA LEU A 35 -23.80 3.09 -5.48
C LEU A 35 -25.24 2.61 -5.25
N THR A 36 -26.15 2.93 -6.17
CA THR A 36 -27.59 2.57 -6.05
C THR A 36 -27.93 1.16 -6.51
N LYS A 37 -26.97 0.41 -7.07
CA LYS A 37 -27.23 -1.01 -7.43
C LYS A 37 -27.51 -1.84 -6.20
N THR A 38 -28.52 -2.68 -6.28
CA THR A 38 -28.84 -3.66 -5.21
C THR A 38 -27.68 -4.65 -5.06
N ARG A 39 -27.20 -4.80 -3.82
CA ARG A 39 -26.16 -5.75 -3.44
C ARG A 39 -26.56 -6.53 -2.20
N ALA A 40 -26.00 -7.72 -2.04
CA ALA A 40 -26.13 -8.45 -0.78
C ALA A 40 -25.54 -7.60 0.37
N LYS A 41 -26.22 -7.66 1.52
CA LYS A 41 -25.71 -6.98 2.72
C LYS A 41 -24.38 -7.63 3.13
N PRO A 42 -23.32 -6.84 3.35
CA PRO A 42 -22.06 -7.38 3.83
C PRO A 42 -22.23 -8.02 5.21
N PRO A 43 -21.49 -9.08 5.53
CA PRO A 43 -21.54 -9.76 6.83
C PRO A 43 -21.17 -8.84 8.00
N PHE A 44 -20.30 -7.87 7.76
CA PHE A 44 -19.87 -6.88 8.75
C PHE A 44 -19.50 -5.56 8.07
N ASP A 45 -19.27 -4.54 8.89
CA ASP A 45 -18.82 -3.22 8.48
C ASP A 45 -17.48 -2.92 9.12
N LEU A 46 -16.48 -2.58 8.29
CA LEU A 46 -15.12 -2.23 8.71
C LEU A 46 -14.98 -0.76 9.11
N THR A 47 -16.01 0.06 8.94
CA THR A 47 -15.95 1.48 9.28
C THR A 47 -15.55 1.66 10.73
N GLY A 48 -14.50 2.45 10.96
CA GLY A 48 -13.93 2.75 12.28
C GLY A 48 -12.43 2.94 12.25
N THR A 49 -11.86 3.21 13.41
CA THR A 49 -10.42 3.38 13.60
C THR A 49 -9.83 2.12 14.24
N TRP A 50 -8.71 1.71 13.71
CA TRP A 50 -8.03 0.48 14.07
C TRP A 50 -6.58 0.76 14.44
N LEU A 51 -6.13 0.17 15.55
CA LEU A 51 -4.73 0.16 15.96
C LEU A 51 -4.19 -1.26 15.92
N HIS A 52 -2.96 -1.39 15.48
CA HIS A 52 -2.24 -2.66 15.54
C HIS A 52 -2.33 -3.22 16.97
N GLY A 53 -2.89 -4.41 17.12
CA GLY A 53 -3.11 -5.02 18.43
C GLY A 53 -1.78 -5.34 19.11
N GLY A 54 -1.45 -4.63 20.18
CA GLY A 54 -0.27 -4.92 20.99
C GLY A 54 -0.44 -6.24 21.76
N GLY A 55 0.27 -7.27 21.41
CA GLY A 55 0.38 -8.53 22.14
C GLY A 55 1.78 -9.10 21.98
N GLN A 56 2.21 -10.00 22.87
CA GLN A 56 3.58 -10.57 22.84
C GLN A 56 3.96 -11.25 21.51
N ASN A 57 2.96 -11.64 20.70
CA ASN A 57 3.15 -12.25 19.38
C ASN A 57 2.81 -11.30 18.23
N ASN A 58 2.56 -10.01 18.49
CA ASN A 58 2.18 -9.06 17.46
C ASN A 58 3.42 -8.42 16.84
N ASN A 59 4.00 -9.17 15.94
CA ASN A 59 5.16 -8.75 15.20
C ASN A 59 4.80 -7.59 14.25
N PHE A 60 5.45 -6.44 14.45
CA PHE A 60 5.37 -5.27 13.57
C PHE A 60 6.13 -5.45 12.25
N ARG A 61 6.34 -6.66 11.79
CA ARG A 61 7.05 -6.99 10.55
C ARG A 61 6.35 -8.12 9.82
N PHE A 62 6.57 -8.19 8.52
CA PHE A 62 6.24 -9.34 7.69
C PHE A 62 7.53 -10.06 7.32
N VAL A 63 7.90 -11.04 8.13
CA VAL A 63 9.12 -11.81 7.92
C VAL A 63 8.76 -13.15 7.27
N PRO A 64 9.33 -13.47 6.09
CA PRO A 64 9.16 -14.80 5.52
C PRO A 64 9.61 -15.87 6.51
N PRO A 65 8.92 -17.02 6.58
CA PRO A 65 9.30 -18.13 7.46
C PRO A 65 10.73 -18.62 7.22
N GLU A 66 11.35 -19.18 8.26
CA GLU A 66 12.64 -19.85 8.13
C GLU A 66 12.58 -20.96 7.06
N GLY A 67 13.59 -21.04 6.22
CA GLY A 67 13.64 -21.96 5.10
C GLY A 67 12.97 -21.46 3.82
N THR A 68 12.37 -20.26 3.80
CA THR A 68 11.91 -19.63 2.56
C THR A 68 13.09 -19.45 1.60
N LYS A 69 12.97 -20.02 0.41
CA LYS A 69 14.02 -19.93 -0.60
C LYS A 69 13.92 -18.60 -1.34
N LEU A 70 14.85 -17.71 -1.06
CA LEU A 70 14.99 -16.45 -1.77
C LEU A 70 15.61 -16.67 -3.14
N THR A 71 15.22 -15.84 -4.11
CA THR A 71 15.93 -15.74 -5.38
C THR A 71 17.31 -15.11 -5.17
N PRO A 72 18.26 -15.27 -6.11
CA PRO A 72 19.56 -14.58 -6.03
C PRO A 72 19.41 -13.05 -5.90
N PHE A 73 18.38 -12.48 -6.53
CA PHE A 73 18.06 -11.05 -6.42
C PHE A 73 17.71 -10.66 -4.98
N ALA A 74 16.72 -11.30 -4.38
CA ALA A 74 16.31 -10.98 -3.01
C ALA A 74 17.38 -11.36 -1.97
N GLN A 75 18.12 -12.46 -2.19
CA GLN A 75 19.24 -12.84 -1.32
C GLN A 75 20.34 -11.77 -1.31
N GLY A 76 20.68 -11.20 -2.47
CA GLY A 76 21.65 -10.11 -2.56
C GLY A 76 21.23 -8.87 -1.77
N HIS A 77 19.94 -8.49 -1.82
CA HIS A 77 19.40 -7.40 -1.02
C HIS A 77 19.43 -7.70 0.49
N LEU A 78 19.08 -8.93 0.89
CA LEU A 78 19.10 -9.34 2.29
C LEU A 78 20.53 -9.33 2.86
N ASP A 79 21.49 -9.82 2.09
CA ASP A 79 22.90 -9.86 2.52
C ASP A 79 23.48 -8.44 2.64
N ALA A 80 23.16 -7.55 1.69
CA ALA A 80 23.53 -6.14 1.76
C ALA A 80 22.90 -5.43 2.99
N SER A 81 21.64 -5.74 3.27
CA SER A 81 20.93 -5.21 4.45
C SER A 81 21.57 -5.69 5.76
N LYS A 82 21.90 -6.98 5.87
CA LYS A 82 22.61 -7.53 7.04
C LYS A 82 23.99 -6.92 7.23
N LYS A 83 24.74 -6.75 6.14
CA LYS A 83 26.05 -6.09 6.19
C LYS A 83 25.95 -4.65 6.66
N ALA A 84 25.02 -3.86 6.11
CA ALA A 84 24.79 -2.49 6.54
C ALA A 84 24.43 -2.42 8.02
N ALA A 85 23.53 -3.28 8.50
CA ALA A 85 23.13 -3.35 9.89
C ALA A 85 24.32 -3.68 10.82
N ALA A 86 25.22 -4.61 10.43
CA ALA A 86 26.42 -4.93 11.18
C ALA A 86 27.41 -3.72 11.28
N GLU A 87 27.35 -2.80 10.32
CA GLU A 87 28.12 -1.57 10.31
C GLU A 87 27.38 -0.39 10.99
N GLY A 88 26.22 -0.61 11.60
CA GLY A 88 25.38 0.42 12.21
C GLY A 88 24.75 1.37 11.17
N LYS A 89 24.57 0.91 9.94
CA LYS A 89 24.00 1.67 8.83
C LYS A 89 22.62 1.14 8.45
N ALA A 90 21.79 1.99 7.84
CA ALA A 90 20.58 1.56 7.15
C ALA A 90 20.91 1.16 5.72
N TYR A 91 20.20 0.13 5.21
CA TYR A 91 20.25 -0.27 3.82
C TYR A 91 19.04 0.29 3.08
N LYS A 92 19.27 1.08 2.03
CA LYS A 92 18.20 1.68 1.20
C LYS A 92 17.02 2.18 2.06
N ASP A 93 17.27 3.19 2.91
CA ASP A 93 16.25 3.76 3.81
C ASP A 93 15.22 4.58 3.00
N ASP A 94 14.43 3.88 2.18
CA ASP A 94 13.43 4.50 1.30
C ASP A 94 12.37 5.22 2.12
N ILE A 95 11.92 4.64 3.24
CA ILE A 95 10.94 5.26 4.14
C ILE A 95 11.53 6.53 4.79
N GLY A 96 12.78 6.50 5.26
CA GLY A 96 13.46 7.68 5.78
C GLY A 96 13.65 8.78 4.74
N ASN A 97 13.74 8.40 3.46
CA ASN A 97 13.76 9.32 2.32
C ASN A 97 12.36 9.66 1.78
N CYS A 98 11.31 9.38 2.55
CA CYS A 98 9.92 9.70 2.26
C CYS A 98 9.31 9.00 1.03
N TRP A 99 9.90 7.90 0.57
CA TRP A 99 9.18 7.02 -0.35
C TRP A 99 7.96 6.40 0.35
N PRO A 100 6.82 6.28 -0.32
CA PRO A 100 5.64 5.66 0.29
C PRO A 100 5.95 4.26 0.80
N ALA A 101 5.54 3.96 2.03
CA ALA A 101 5.78 2.64 2.61
C ALA A 101 5.04 1.52 1.88
N GLY A 102 3.84 1.81 1.39
CA GLY A 102 3.01 0.86 0.67
C GLY A 102 2.55 -0.35 1.48
N LEU A 103 1.73 -1.18 0.85
CA LEU A 103 1.35 -2.49 1.37
C LEU A 103 2.49 -3.50 1.07
N PRO A 104 2.96 -4.34 2.03
CA PRO A 104 2.32 -4.61 3.32
C PRO A 104 2.81 -3.74 4.48
N VAL A 105 3.83 -2.92 4.31
CA VAL A 105 4.51 -2.21 5.40
C VAL A 105 3.59 -1.27 6.18
N ILE A 106 2.62 -0.62 5.55
CA ILE A 106 1.64 0.24 6.24
C ILE A 106 0.83 -0.52 7.29
N MET A 107 0.66 -1.84 7.13
CA MET A 107 -0.06 -2.71 8.07
C MET A 107 0.80 -3.17 9.26
N THR A 108 2.03 -2.71 9.36
CA THR A 108 2.97 -3.06 10.44
C THR A 108 3.34 -1.85 11.31
N ARG A 109 2.61 -0.75 11.19
CA ARG A 109 2.95 0.50 11.88
C ARG A 109 2.08 0.69 13.12
N VAL A 110 2.62 1.44 14.09
CA VAL A 110 1.91 1.81 15.32
C VAL A 110 0.84 2.90 15.09
N TRP A 111 0.80 3.47 13.91
CA TRP A 111 -0.11 4.54 13.54
C TRP A 111 -1.53 4.01 13.32
N PRO A 112 -2.56 4.80 13.69
CA PRO A 112 -3.95 4.41 13.48
C PRO A 112 -4.28 4.30 11.99
N ILE A 113 -5.21 3.39 11.70
CA ILE A 113 -5.80 3.20 10.38
C ILE A 113 -7.30 3.44 10.51
N ALA A 114 -7.84 4.42 9.77
CA ALA A 114 -9.28 4.57 9.60
C ALA A 114 -9.74 3.80 8.38
N MET A 115 -10.90 3.15 8.47
CA MET A 115 -11.58 2.53 7.34
C MET A 115 -12.98 3.13 7.22
N ILE A 116 -13.41 3.39 5.99
CA ILE A 116 -14.77 3.81 5.63
C ILE A 116 -15.28 2.85 4.57
N GLN A 117 -16.29 2.10 4.89
CA GLN A 117 -16.88 1.11 3.99
C GLN A 117 -18.12 1.67 3.32
N THR A 118 -18.12 1.67 1.99
CA THR A 118 -19.29 1.93 1.14
C THR A 118 -19.76 0.63 0.48
N PRO A 119 -20.90 0.60 -0.19
CA PRO A 119 -21.34 -0.59 -0.92
C PRO A 119 -20.40 -1.08 -2.03
N THR A 120 -19.52 -0.20 -2.51
CA THR A 120 -18.68 -0.45 -3.70
C THR A 120 -17.19 -0.38 -3.43
N GLU A 121 -16.79 0.14 -2.27
CA GLU A 121 -15.38 0.44 -1.99
C GLU A 121 -15.14 0.62 -0.50
N ILE A 122 -13.97 0.20 -0.03
CA ILE A 122 -13.45 0.53 1.29
C ILE A 122 -12.27 1.49 1.11
N PHE A 123 -12.37 2.64 1.78
CA PHE A 123 -11.27 3.59 1.94
C PHE A 123 -10.50 3.22 3.19
N MET A 124 -9.22 2.96 3.05
CA MET A 124 -8.31 2.78 4.16
C MET A 124 -7.34 3.96 4.20
N ILE A 125 -7.32 4.67 5.30
CA ILE A 125 -6.48 5.85 5.52
C ILE A 125 -5.56 5.56 6.69
N SER A 126 -4.26 5.59 6.47
CA SER A 126 -3.25 5.47 7.53
C SER A 126 -2.62 6.83 7.80
N SER A 127 -2.49 7.21 9.08
CA SER A 127 -1.71 8.39 9.44
C SER A 127 -0.24 8.26 9.05
N PHE A 128 0.28 7.03 8.90
CA PHE A 128 1.65 6.83 8.49
C PHE A 128 1.86 7.30 7.05
N MET A 129 2.58 8.41 6.88
CA MET A 129 2.91 9.04 5.59
C MET A 129 1.66 9.40 4.76
N ASN A 130 0.53 9.70 5.41
CA ASN A 130 -0.76 10.01 4.76
C ASN A 130 -1.16 8.96 3.70
N SER A 131 -0.87 7.70 3.98
CA SER A 131 -1.10 6.63 3.01
C SER A 131 -2.58 6.30 2.88
N THR A 132 -3.07 6.23 1.65
CA THR A 132 -4.44 5.82 1.34
C THR A 132 -4.43 4.56 0.48
N ARG A 133 -5.39 3.67 0.74
CA ARG A 133 -5.60 2.45 -0.05
C ARG A 133 -7.08 2.31 -0.35
N PHE A 134 -7.39 1.88 -1.56
CA PHE A 134 -8.75 1.66 -2.04
C PHE A 134 -8.95 0.17 -2.30
N ILE A 135 -10.01 -0.42 -1.70
CA ILE A 135 -10.39 -1.82 -1.93
C ILE A 135 -11.74 -1.81 -2.65
N PHE A 136 -11.75 -2.18 -3.91
CA PHE A 136 -12.97 -2.17 -4.73
C PHE A 136 -13.82 -3.41 -4.46
N LEU A 137 -15.12 -3.19 -4.22
CA LEU A 137 -16.12 -4.23 -3.92
C LEU A 137 -17.21 -4.37 -5.00
N ASP A 138 -17.06 -3.67 -6.11
CA ASP A 138 -18.09 -3.54 -7.15
C ASP A 138 -18.06 -4.67 -8.20
N GLY A 139 -17.22 -5.68 -8.01
CA GLY A 139 -17.11 -6.84 -8.88
C GLY A 139 -16.25 -6.64 -10.13
N ARG A 140 -15.47 -5.53 -10.16
CA ARG A 140 -14.49 -5.30 -11.24
C ARG A 140 -13.38 -6.37 -11.23
N LYS A 141 -12.69 -6.48 -12.35
CA LYS A 141 -11.46 -7.28 -12.46
C LYS A 141 -10.24 -6.37 -12.27
N HIS A 142 -9.09 -6.97 -12.01
CA HIS A 142 -7.82 -6.27 -12.06
C HIS A 142 -7.59 -5.67 -13.44
N THR A 143 -7.02 -4.47 -13.43
CA THR A 143 -6.51 -3.82 -14.65
C THR A 143 -5.37 -4.65 -15.23
N ASP A 144 -5.29 -4.71 -16.56
CA ASP A 144 -4.20 -5.39 -17.23
C ASP A 144 -2.85 -4.81 -16.76
N PRO A 145 -1.86 -5.65 -16.42
CA PRO A 145 -0.54 -5.18 -16.02
C PRO A 145 0.15 -4.23 -17.00
N ASP A 146 -0.21 -4.30 -18.29
CA ASP A 146 0.35 -3.42 -19.33
C ASP A 146 -0.37 -2.06 -19.41
N GLU A 147 -1.56 -1.95 -18.81
CA GLU A 147 -2.38 -0.73 -18.83
C GLU A 147 -2.45 -0.01 -17.48
N VAL A 148 -2.05 -0.67 -16.38
CA VAL A 148 -2.21 -0.15 -15.04
C VAL A 148 -1.13 0.85 -14.64
N VAL A 149 -1.52 1.92 -13.95
CA VAL A 149 -0.57 2.74 -13.19
C VAL A 149 -0.28 2.03 -11.87
N ARG A 150 0.92 1.47 -11.74
CA ARG A 150 1.37 0.75 -10.55
C ARG A 150 1.51 1.70 -9.37
N SER A 151 1.24 1.21 -8.17
CA SER A 151 1.34 2.00 -6.95
C SER A 151 1.95 1.21 -5.80
N PHE A 152 2.37 1.90 -4.73
CA PHE A 152 2.91 1.27 -3.52
C PHE A 152 1.86 0.45 -2.75
N ASN A 153 0.58 0.80 -2.86
CA ASN A 153 -0.52 0.05 -2.25
C ASN A 153 -1.16 -0.97 -3.21
N GLY A 154 -0.68 -1.02 -4.46
CA GLY A 154 -1.23 -1.88 -5.50
C GLY A 154 -2.67 -1.55 -5.86
N GLU A 155 -3.29 -2.42 -6.63
CA GLU A 155 -4.72 -2.44 -6.95
C GLU A 155 -5.40 -3.55 -6.15
N SER A 156 -6.34 -3.20 -5.28
CA SER A 156 -7.01 -4.15 -4.38
C SER A 156 -8.44 -4.36 -4.80
N ILE A 157 -8.82 -5.63 -5.03
CA ILE A 157 -10.18 -6.05 -5.38
C ILE A 157 -10.68 -7.03 -4.32
N GLY A 158 -11.82 -6.72 -3.71
CA GLY A 158 -12.42 -7.51 -2.66
C GLY A 158 -13.74 -8.15 -3.06
N HIS A 159 -14.03 -9.29 -2.46
CA HIS A 159 -15.32 -9.95 -2.52
C HIS A 159 -15.63 -10.69 -1.22
N TRP A 160 -16.90 -10.89 -0.95
CA TRP A 160 -17.34 -11.57 0.27
C TRP A 160 -17.41 -13.08 0.07
N GLU A 161 -16.81 -13.83 1.01
CA GLU A 161 -16.87 -15.29 1.08
C GLU A 161 -17.35 -15.72 2.47
N GLY A 162 -18.64 -16.01 2.58
CA GLY A 162 -19.26 -16.33 3.87
C GLY A 162 -19.10 -15.19 4.87
N ASP A 163 -18.37 -15.42 5.95
CA ASP A 163 -18.11 -14.49 7.03
C ASP A 163 -16.77 -13.72 6.86
N ALA A 164 -16.16 -13.75 5.70
CA ALA A 164 -14.89 -13.11 5.43
C ALA A 164 -14.95 -12.19 4.21
N LEU A 165 -14.18 -11.12 4.23
CA LEU A 165 -13.82 -10.34 3.05
C LEU A 165 -12.47 -10.89 2.52
N VAL A 166 -12.45 -11.34 1.29
CA VAL A 166 -11.22 -11.75 0.60
C VAL A 166 -10.79 -10.64 -0.34
N VAL A 167 -9.56 -10.18 -0.21
CA VAL A 167 -8.98 -9.11 -1.03
C VAL A 167 -7.76 -9.63 -1.77
N ASP A 168 -7.78 -9.52 -3.09
CA ASP A 168 -6.62 -9.79 -3.97
C ASP A 168 -5.97 -8.45 -4.33
N THR A 169 -4.69 -8.31 -4.05
CA THR A 169 -3.92 -7.09 -4.37
C THR A 169 -2.75 -7.42 -5.26
N ARG A 170 -2.64 -6.69 -6.37
CA ARG A 170 -1.60 -6.83 -7.39
C ARG A 170 -1.17 -5.44 -7.89
N ASN A 171 -0.37 -5.41 -8.95
CA ASN A 171 -0.01 -4.19 -9.67
C ASN A 171 0.77 -3.21 -8.79
N PHE A 172 1.74 -3.75 -8.05
CA PHE A 172 2.67 -2.98 -7.24
C PHE A 172 3.79 -2.35 -8.08
N VAL A 173 4.40 -1.29 -7.55
CA VAL A 173 5.66 -0.74 -8.09
C VAL A 173 6.80 -1.74 -7.89
N ASP A 174 7.84 -1.64 -8.72
CA ASP A 174 8.98 -2.57 -8.73
C ASP A 174 10.21 -2.04 -7.97
N ASP A 175 10.23 -0.77 -7.56
CA ASP A 175 11.39 -0.17 -6.90
C ASP A 175 10.97 0.61 -5.65
N HIS A 176 11.91 0.84 -4.73
CA HIS A 176 11.69 1.52 -3.45
C HIS A 176 10.58 0.89 -2.60
N HIS A 177 10.25 -0.39 -2.83
CA HIS A 177 9.17 -1.10 -2.19
C HIS A 177 9.67 -2.38 -1.52
N TRP A 178 9.20 -2.64 -0.29
CA TRP A 178 9.73 -3.70 0.57
C TRP A 178 8.62 -4.48 1.25
N ILE A 179 8.83 -5.79 1.38
CA ILE A 179 8.02 -6.63 2.26
C ILE A 179 8.53 -6.47 3.69
N ASP A 180 9.86 -6.49 3.84
CA ASP A 180 10.58 -6.32 5.11
C ASP A 180 12.00 -5.78 4.82
N ASN A 181 12.77 -5.47 5.86
CA ASN A 181 14.14 -4.97 5.71
C ASN A 181 15.02 -5.90 4.88
N GLY A 182 15.40 -5.45 3.69
CA GLY A 182 16.21 -6.23 2.75
C GLY A 182 15.45 -7.33 2.00
N ILE A 183 14.14 -7.44 2.14
CA ILE A 183 13.30 -8.31 1.30
C ILE A 183 12.49 -7.42 0.37
N PRO A 184 12.83 -7.33 -0.92
CA PRO A 184 12.11 -6.47 -1.86
C PRO A 184 10.71 -7.00 -2.14
N ALA A 185 9.76 -6.07 -2.31
CA ALA A 185 8.48 -6.28 -2.96
C ALA A 185 8.63 -5.88 -4.41
N THR A 186 8.26 -6.76 -5.35
CA THR A 186 8.39 -6.47 -6.78
C THR A 186 7.03 -6.24 -7.43
N ASP A 187 7.05 -5.90 -8.72
CA ASP A 187 5.82 -5.81 -9.53
C ASP A 187 5.11 -7.16 -9.71
N ALA A 188 5.77 -8.27 -9.37
CA ALA A 188 5.20 -9.61 -9.34
C ALA A 188 4.56 -9.98 -8.00
N LEU A 189 4.66 -9.10 -7.00
CA LEU A 189 4.02 -9.31 -5.70
C LEU A 189 2.50 -9.43 -5.86
N ARG A 190 1.97 -10.45 -5.21
CA ARG A 190 0.54 -10.64 -4.98
C ARG A 190 0.29 -10.86 -3.52
N ILE A 191 -0.69 -10.18 -2.96
CA ILE A 191 -1.14 -10.35 -1.58
C ILE A 191 -2.60 -10.72 -1.58
N ILE A 192 -2.95 -11.87 -1.00
CA ILE A 192 -4.32 -12.23 -0.67
C ILE A 192 -4.53 -11.98 0.82
N GLU A 193 -5.56 -11.23 1.14
CA GLU A 193 -5.97 -10.97 2.51
C GLU A 193 -7.32 -11.63 2.78
N ARG A 194 -7.41 -12.37 3.88
CA ARG A 194 -8.68 -12.88 4.39
C ARG A 194 -9.00 -12.16 5.69
N ILE A 195 -9.99 -11.30 5.62
CA ILE A 195 -10.33 -10.32 6.66
C ILE A 195 -11.58 -10.77 7.39
N LYS A 196 -11.52 -10.78 8.72
CA LYS A 196 -12.64 -11.10 9.61
C LYS A 196 -12.74 -10.12 10.76
N LEU A 197 -13.95 -9.90 11.24
CA LEU A 197 -14.19 -9.30 12.55
C LEU A 197 -14.44 -10.40 13.57
N ILE A 198 -13.63 -10.44 14.61
CA ILE A 198 -13.74 -11.37 15.73
C ILE A 198 -14.02 -10.58 17.03
N ASP A 199 -14.19 -11.26 18.17
CA ASP A 199 -14.44 -10.66 19.47
C ASP A 199 -15.62 -9.66 19.46
N SER A 200 -16.73 -10.07 18.86
CA SER A 200 -17.92 -9.22 18.70
C SER A 200 -17.63 -7.89 17.99
N GLY A 201 -16.77 -7.91 16.99
CA GLY A 201 -16.43 -6.75 16.15
C GLY A 201 -15.35 -5.82 16.75
N LYS A 202 -14.73 -6.21 17.86
CA LYS A 202 -13.67 -5.41 18.51
C LYS A 202 -12.28 -5.66 17.94
N THR A 203 -12.09 -6.80 17.27
CA THR A 203 -10.80 -7.20 16.69
C THR A 203 -10.97 -7.47 15.20
N LEU A 204 -10.14 -6.81 14.42
CA LEU A 204 -9.94 -7.08 13.01
C LEU A 204 -8.79 -8.09 12.89
N GLU A 205 -9.07 -9.27 12.37
CA GLU A 205 -8.07 -10.29 12.05
C GLU A 205 -7.88 -10.38 10.56
N ILE A 206 -6.65 -10.33 10.10
CA ILE A 206 -6.28 -10.43 8.69
C ILE A 206 -5.23 -11.52 8.53
N GLU A 207 -5.60 -12.59 7.82
CA GLU A 207 -4.64 -13.57 7.31
C GLU A 207 -4.15 -13.12 5.94
N TYR A 208 -2.84 -12.95 5.82
CA TYR A 208 -2.15 -12.60 4.58
C TYR A 208 -1.55 -13.84 3.96
N THR A 209 -1.68 -13.98 2.64
CA THR A 209 -0.89 -14.91 1.82
C THR A 209 -0.09 -14.09 0.83
N PHE A 210 1.22 -14.26 0.85
CA PHE A 210 2.18 -13.55 0.00
C PHE A 210 2.73 -14.48 -1.08
N SER A 211 2.86 -13.96 -2.30
CA SER A 211 3.51 -14.60 -3.43
C SER A 211 4.28 -13.54 -4.22
N ASP A 212 5.59 -13.74 -4.40
CA ASP A 212 6.44 -12.87 -5.20
C ASP A 212 7.56 -13.69 -5.85
N PRO A 213 7.33 -14.27 -7.04
CA PRO A 213 8.28 -15.17 -7.67
C PRO A 213 9.60 -14.51 -8.11
N LYS A 214 9.67 -13.16 -8.15
CA LYS A 214 10.94 -12.45 -8.37
C LYS A 214 11.77 -12.37 -7.07
N SER A 215 11.14 -12.49 -5.89
CA SER A 215 11.82 -12.40 -4.60
C SER A 215 12.01 -13.76 -3.92
N TYR A 216 11.06 -14.69 -4.01
CA TYR A 216 11.15 -16.01 -3.37
C TYR A 216 10.30 -17.08 -4.06
N GLU A 217 10.59 -18.35 -3.76
CA GLU A 217 9.81 -19.48 -4.24
C GLU A 217 8.58 -19.75 -3.36
N GLY A 218 7.45 -20.03 -4.00
CA GLY A 218 6.21 -20.45 -3.34
C GLY A 218 5.43 -19.30 -2.69
N GLU A 219 4.64 -19.67 -1.69
CA GLU A 219 3.78 -18.76 -0.92
C GLU A 219 4.02 -18.92 0.58
N TRP A 220 3.79 -17.88 1.34
CA TRP A 220 3.83 -17.94 2.79
C TRP A 220 2.73 -17.08 3.40
N LYS A 221 2.40 -17.35 4.67
CA LYS A 221 1.31 -16.72 5.37
C LYS A 221 1.76 -15.96 6.61
N SER A 222 1.01 -14.93 6.96
CA SER A 222 1.15 -14.19 8.21
C SER A 222 -0.21 -13.71 8.67
N THR A 223 -0.42 -13.62 9.98
CA THR A 223 -1.66 -13.07 10.54
C THR A 223 -1.37 -11.82 11.34
N LYS A 224 -2.18 -10.78 11.14
CA LYS A 224 -2.16 -9.56 11.94
C LYS A 224 -3.51 -9.32 12.56
N ARG A 225 -3.49 -8.71 13.76
CA ARG A 225 -4.70 -8.31 14.46
C ARG A 225 -4.64 -6.84 14.81
N PHE A 226 -5.78 -6.19 14.66
CA PHE A 226 -5.97 -4.79 14.98
C PHE A 226 -7.15 -4.68 15.93
N ARG A 227 -7.01 -3.87 16.97
CA ARG A 227 -8.12 -3.56 17.89
C ARG A 227 -8.86 -2.34 17.38
N ARG A 228 -10.18 -2.33 17.51
CA ARG A 228 -11.00 -1.15 17.30
C ARG A 228 -10.72 -0.14 18.41
N VAL A 229 -10.68 1.14 18.08
CA VAL A 229 -10.50 2.24 19.01
C VAL A 229 -11.53 3.33 18.74
N ASP A 230 -12.04 3.92 19.81
CA ASP A 230 -13.07 4.95 19.74
C ASP A 230 -12.55 6.32 20.23
N ASP A 231 -11.31 6.37 20.71
CA ASP A 231 -10.64 7.52 21.32
C ASP A 231 -9.45 8.05 20.52
N THR A 232 -9.29 7.58 19.32
CA THR A 232 -8.14 7.92 18.48
C THR A 232 -8.59 8.24 17.07
N ASP A 233 -8.19 9.41 16.58
CA ASP A 233 -8.42 9.83 15.22
C ASP A 233 -7.18 9.60 14.33
N VAL A 234 -7.40 9.44 13.05
CA VAL A 234 -6.35 9.53 12.03
C VAL A 234 -6.06 11.00 11.80
N ILE A 235 -4.79 11.36 11.88
CA ILE A 235 -4.30 12.73 11.64
C ILE A 235 -3.36 12.74 10.44
N GLU A 236 -3.18 13.90 9.86
CA GLU A 236 -2.14 14.11 8.84
C GLU A 236 -0.75 13.92 9.47
N ALA A 237 0.06 13.07 8.85
CA ALA A 237 1.46 12.84 9.25
C ALA A 237 2.33 12.74 7.99
N SER A 238 2.60 13.89 7.38
CA SER A 238 3.43 14.00 6.20
C SER A 238 4.89 13.71 6.52
N CYS A 239 5.53 12.94 5.67
CA CYS A 239 6.98 12.81 5.69
C CYS A 239 7.60 13.97 4.90
N LEU A 240 8.52 14.70 5.52
CA LEU A 240 9.23 15.80 4.90
C LEU A 240 10.73 15.50 4.94
N PRO A 241 11.37 15.27 3.77
CA PRO A 241 12.79 14.89 3.72
C PRO A 241 13.70 15.85 4.47
N ASP A 242 13.48 17.14 4.33
CA ASP A 242 14.30 18.20 4.97
C ASP A 242 14.24 18.13 6.51
N LEU A 243 13.13 17.68 7.07
CA LEU A 243 13.00 17.49 8.52
C LEU A 243 13.71 16.22 9.01
N ASN A 244 14.00 15.30 8.13
CA ASN A 244 14.65 14.03 8.44
C ASN A 244 16.18 14.08 8.26
N GLU A 245 16.74 15.13 7.67
CA GLU A 245 18.18 15.24 7.38
C GLU A 245 19.10 15.04 8.60
N HIS A 246 18.60 15.38 9.79
CA HIS A 246 19.39 15.26 11.03
C HIS A 246 19.26 13.86 11.67
N LEU A 247 18.36 13.00 11.19
CA LEU A 247 18.19 11.66 11.75
C LEU A 247 19.41 10.78 11.39
N PRO A 248 19.92 9.99 12.33
CA PRO A 248 21.06 9.11 12.06
C PRO A 248 20.87 8.16 10.90
N SER A 249 19.63 7.68 10.68
CA SER A 249 19.27 6.77 9.60
C SER A 249 19.53 7.38 8.21
N THR A 250 19.26 8.68 8.02
CA THR A 250 19.44 9.33 6.72
C THR A 250 20.92 9.61 6.39
N LYS A 251 21.80 9.69 7.40
CA LYS A 251 23.24 9.96 7.23
C LYS A 251 24.06 8.70 6.99
N ASN A 252 23.55 7.53 7.35
CA ASN A 252 24.26 6.25 7.33
C ASN A 252 23.61 5.24 6.39
N VAL A 253 23.10 5.68 5.24
CA VAL A 253 22.46 4.82 4.25
C VAL A 253 23.48 4.23 3.28
N VAL A 254 23.43 2.93 3.06
CA VAL A 254 24.11 2.22 1.97
C VAL A 254 23.10 2.10 0.79
N ARG A 255 23.46 2.66 -0.34
CA ARG A 255 22.64 2.69 -1.57
C ARG A 255 22.98 1.53 -2.49
#